data_d3aea7bc97099ddc9bf71ce7e1d72915
#
_entry.id   d3aea7bc97099ddc9bf71ce7e1d72915
#
_cell.length_a   1.000
_cell.length_b   1.000
_cell.length_c   1.000
_cell.angle_alpha   90.00
_cell.angle_beta   90.00
_cell.angle_gamma   90.00
#
_symmetry.space_group_name_H-M   'P 1'
#
loop_
_entity.id
_entity.type
_entity.pdbx_description
1 polymer ?
#
loop_
_entity_poly.entity_id
_entity_poly.type
_entity_poly.pdbx_seq_one_letter_code
_entity_poly.pdbx_strand_id
1 'polypeptide(L)'
;IYQIMCACRKEEYAQILQGTENTQITAWWDKAADIIPLNCGKGNAVNAVLNYYGLSKDEAIAFGDGRNDIEMLEAVGTGVAMGNAIDEVKARADVICKSVEEDGVYHYCLEKKLIQC
;
A
#
# COMPACT_ATOMS: atom_id res chain seq x y z
N ILE A 1 10.54 -4.41 17.86
CA ILE A 1 10.32 -3.22 17.04
C ILE A 1 9.72 -3.67 15.73
N TYR A 2 8.58 -3.13 15.35
CA TYR A 2 7.89 -3.50 14.10
C TYR A 2 8.20 -2.55 12.96
N GLN A 3 8.52 -1.30 13.27
CA GLN A 3 8.80 -0.25 12.28
C GLN A 3 9.61 0.88 12.92
N ILE A 4 10.54 1.44 12.17
CA ILE A 4 11.26 2.67 12.51
C ILE A 4 11.04 3.65 11.36
N MET A 5 10.51 4.83 11.65
CA MET A 5 10.41 5.91 10.68
C MET A 5 11.63 6.83 10.81
N CYS A 6 12.27 7.17 9.72
CA CYS A 6 13.39 8.09 9.70
C CYS A 6 13.27 9.12 8.57
N ALA A 7 13.78 10.32 8.83
CA ALA A 7 13.94 11.32 7.80
C ALA A 7 15.23 11.00 7.02
N CYS A 8 15.09 10.58 5.77
CA CYS A 8 16.23 10.25 4.91
C CYS A 8 15.85 10.34 3.44
N ARG A 9 16.85 10.38 2.57
CA ARG A 9 16.71 10.34 1.12
C ARG A 9 17.12 8.97 0.60
N LYS A 10 16.71 8.65 -0.61
CA LYS A 10 16.97 7.34 -1.25
C LYS A 10 18.47 7.02 -1.34
N GLU A 11 19.32 8.03 -1.52
CA GLU A 11 20.78 7.87 -1.60
C GLU A 11 21.39 7.37 -0.28
N GLU A 12 20.68 7.59 0.84
CA GLU A 12 21.15 7.23 2.19
C GLU A 12 20.73 5.81 2.63
N TYR A 13 19.84 5.15 1.86
CA TYR A 13 19.26 3.86 2.24
C TYR A 13 20.30 2.77 2.50
N ALA A 14 21.32 2.68 1.65
CA ALA A 14 22.39 1.69 1.82
C ALA A 14 23.18 1.91 3.11
N GLN A 15 23.43 3.18 3.49
CA GLN A 15 24.11 3.53 4.72
C GLN A 15 23.24 3.24 5.96
N ILE A 16 21.93 3.53 5.88
CA ILE A 16 20.98 3.30 6.96
C ILE A 16 20.82 1.80 7.24
N LEU A 17 20.81 0.97 6.20
CA LEU A 17 20.70 -0.49 6.35
C LEU A 17 22.04 -1.15 6.71
N GLN A 18 23.15 -0.43 6.70
CA GLN A 18 24.46 -0.99 7.03
C GLN A 18 24.48 -1.54 8.47
N GLY A 19 24.82 -2.81 8.60
CA GLY A 19 24.85 -3.51 9.89
C GLY A 19 23.48 -3.96 10.43
N THR A 20 22.41 -3.79 9.64
CA THR A 20 21.12 -4.40 9.94
C THR A 20 21.00 -5.76 9.27
N GLU A 21 20.20 -6.66 9.86
CA GLU A 21 19.88 -7.96 9.30
C GLU A 21 18.36 -8.11 9.18
N ASN A 22 17.91 -8.76 8.10
CA ASN A 22 16.47 -9.04 7.87
C ASN A 22 15.59 -7.80 7.89
N THR A 23 16.09 -6.69 7.37
CA THR A 23 15.36 -5.42 7.26
C THR A 23 15.29 -4.93 5.83
N GLN A 24 14.28 -4.15 5.54
CA GLN A 24 14.11 -3.44 4.27
C GLN A 24 13.60 -2.02 4.52
N ILE A 25 13.76 -1.16 3.50
CA ILE A 25 13.21 0.19 3.50
C ILE A 25 12.02 0.24 2.55
N THR A 26 10.93 0.82 3.02
CA THR A 26 9.82 1.27 2.20
C THR A 26 9.64 2.77 2.36
N ALA A 27 9.21 3.47 1.33
CA ALA A 27 9.05 4.92 1.36
C ALA A 27 7.75 5.34 0.67
N TRP A 28 7.08 6.30 1.25
CA TRP A 28 5.91 6.96 0.72
C TRP A 28 6.21 8.41 0.30
N TRP A 29 7.37 8.94 0.70
CA TRP A 29 7.84 10.28 0.39
C TRP A 29 9.36 10.31 0.18
N ASP A 30 9.87 11.27 -0.59
CA ASP A 30 11.29 11.36 -0.95
C ASP A 30 12.22 11.77 0.19
N LYS A 31 11.67 12.23 1.32
CA LYS A 31 12.43 12.70 2.51
C LYS A 31 12.14 11.89 3.77
N ALA A 32 11.38 10.82 3.66
CA ALA A 32 11.09 9.95 4.78
C ALA A 32 10.95 8.51 4.32
N ALA A 33 11.42 7.59 5.14
CA ALA A 33 11.34 6.17 4.90
C ALA A 33 11.03 5.41 6.18
N ASP A 34 10.44 4.25 6.00
CA ASP A 34 10.15 3.27 7.04
C ASP A 34 11.11 2.10 6.91
N ILE A 35 11.83 1.78 7.98
CA ILE A 35 12.61 0.56 8.11
C ILE A 35 11.70 -0.49 8.74
N ILE A 36 11.49 -1.57 8.02
CA ILE A 36 10.61 -2.68 8.43
C ILE A 36 11.34 -4.01 8.31
N PRO A 37 10.89 -5.08 8.99
CA PRO A 37 11.41 -6.41 8.75
C PRO A 37 11.27 -6.84 7.27
N LEU A 38 12.21 -7.64 6.78
CA LEU A 38 12.33 -8.00 5.37
C LEU A 38 11.06 -8.65 4.77
N ASN A 39 10.33 -9.42 5.57
CA ASN A 39 9.10 -10.09 5.14
C ASN A 39 7.84 -9.36 5.61
N CYS A 40 7.96 -8.11 6.02
CA CYS A 40 6.84 -7.23 6.33
C CYS A 40 6.58 -6.29 5.17
N GLY A 41 5.33 -5.89 5.04
CA GLY A 41 4.87 -4.98 4.01
C GLY A 41 3.35 -5.08 3.91
N LYS A 42 2.72 -4.12 3.26
CA LYS A 42 1.26 -4.06 3.15
C LYS A 42 0.70 -5.25 2.38
N GLY A 43 1.38 -5.73 1.34
CA GLY A 43 0.98 -6.92 0.59
C GLY A 43 1.02 -8.20 1.43
N ASN A 44 2.08 -8.39 2.21
CA ASN A 44 2.19 -9.54 3.13
C ASN A 44 1.13 -9.48 4.23
N ALA A 45 0.81 -8.29 4.74
CA ALA A 45 -0.24 -8.10 5.74
C ALA A 45 -1.63 -8.47 5.15
N VAL A 46 -1.93 -8.07 3.92
CA VAL A 46 -3.16 -8.47 3.22
C VAL A 46 -3.24 -9.99 3.11
N ASN A 47 -2.20 -10.65 2.65
CA ASN A 47 -2.18 -12.11 2.54
C ASN A 47 -2.39 -12.80 3.89
N ALA A 48 -1.82 -12.27 4.96
CA ALA A 48 -2.02 -12.80 6.31
C ALA A 48 -3.48 -12.67 6.76
N VAL A 49 -4.13 -11.52 6.49
CA VAL A 49 -5.54 -11.28 6.80
C VAL A 49 -6.46 -12.20 5.98
N LEU A 50 -6.21 -12.32 4.68
CA LEU A 50 -6.98 -13.21 3.82
C LEU A 50 -6.91 -14.66 4.30
N ASN A 51 -5.70 -15.14 4.62
CA ASN A 51 -5.49 -16.49 5.16
C ASN A 51 -6.20 -16.68 6.50
N TYR A 52 -6.16 -15.68 7.39
CA TYR A 52 -6.82 -15.75 8.69
C TYR A 52 -8.33 -15.90 8.58
N TYR A 53 -8.96 -15.19 7.64
CA TYR A 53 -10.41 -15.27 7.41
C TYR A 53 -10.82 -16.34 6.40
N GLY A 54 -9.87 -17.06 5.79
CA GLY A 54 -10.16 -18.08 4.76
C GLY A 54 -10.72 -17.49 3.47
N LEU A 55 -10.35 -16.25 3.13
CA LEU A 55 -10.78 -15.52 1.95
C LEU A 55 -9.78 -15.70 0.80
N SER A 56 -10.28 -15.71 -0.42
CA SER A 56 -9.47 -15.59 -1.62
C SER A 56 -9.13 -14.11 -1.91
N LYS A 57 -8.10 -13.85 -2.70
CA LYS A 57 -7.75 -12.49 -3.11
C LYS A 57 -8.89 -11.80 -3.86
N ASP A 58 -9.70 -12.57 -4.62
CA ASP A 58 -10.80 -12.04 -5.43
C ASP A 58 -11.97 -11.50 -4.56
N GLU A 59 -11.98 -11.82 -3.27
CA GLU A 59 -12.93 -11.30 -2.29
C GLU A 59 -12.42 -10.04 -1.57
N ALA A 60 -11.26 -9.51 -1.99
CA ALA A 60 -10.64 -8.35 -1.36
C ALA A 60 -10.47 -7.18 -2.35
N ILE A 61 -10.68 -5.99 -1.85
CA ILE A 61 -10.42 -4.73 -2.54
C ILE A 61 -9.47 -3.92 -1.67
N ALA A 62 -8.46 -3.31 -2.29
CA ALA A 62 -7.54 -2.40 -1.60
C ALA A 62 -7.53 -1.03 -2.27
N PHE A 63 -7.36 0.02 -1.47
CA PHE A 63 -7.22 1.40 -1.93
C PHE A 63 -5.84 1.92 -1.53
N GLY A 64 -5.16 2.63 -2.45
CA GLY A 64 -3.84 3.14 -2.20
C GLY A 64 -3.51 4.39 -3.01
N ASP A 65 -2.53 5.18 -2.55
CA ASP A 65 -2.09 6.39 -3.23
C ASP A 65 -0.56 6.54 -3.26
N GLY A 66 0.16 5.86 -2.39
CA GLY A 66 1.60 5.92 -2.25
C GLY A 66 2.34 4.70 -2.80
N ARG A 67 3.62 4.85 -3.04
CA ARG A 67 4.51 3.80 -3.57
C ARG A 67 4.50 2.54 -2.70
N ASN A 68 4.38 2.71 -1.38
CA ASN A 68 4.29 1.63 -0.40
C ASN A 68 2.96 0.85 -0.43
N ASP A 69 1.99 1.29 -1.24
CA ASP A 69 0.70 0.62 -1.41
C ASP A 69 0.69 -0.34 -2.62
N ILE A 70 1.68 -0.25 -3.51
CA ILE A 70 1.71 -1.04 -4.75
C ILE A 70 1.57 -2.54 -4.46
N GLU A 71 2.37 -3.08 -3.54
CA GLU A 71 2.29 -4.50 -3.17
C GLU A 71 0.92 -4.89 -2.59
N MET A 72 0.27 -3.98 -1.87
CA MET A 72 -1.07 -4.19 -1.34
C MET A 72 -2.11 -4.25 -2.46
N LEU A 73 -2.03 -3.32 -3.43
CA LEU A 73 -2.94 -3.30 -4.57
C LEU A 73 -2.80 -4.57 -5.42
N GLU A 74 -1.59 -5.11 -5.57
CA GLU A 74 -1.32 -6.34 -6.32
C GLU A 74 -1.71 -7.62 -5.55
N ALA A 75 -1.83 -7.55 -4.23
CA ALA A 75 -2.18 -8.70 -3.37
C ALA A 75 -3.68 -9.02 -3.33
N VAL A 76 -4.53 -8.15 -3.88
CA VAL A 76 -6.00 -8.29 -3.87
C VAL A 76 -6.55 -8.54 -5.28
N GLY A 77 -7.82 -8.92 -5.36
CA GLY A 77 -8.50 -9.13 -6.64
C GLY A 77 -8.88 -7.83 -7.34
N THR A 78 -9.00 -6.72 -6.60
CA THR A 78 -9.23 -5.40 -7.18
C THR A 78 -8.40 -4.35 -6.43
N GLY A 79 -7.30 -3.93 -7.02
CA GLY A 79 -6.48 -2.82 -6.55
C GLY A 79 -6.98 -1.50 -7.11
N VAL A 80 -7.34 -0.56 -6.25
CA VAL A 80 -7.91 0.75 -6.61
C VAL A 80 -6.93 1.86 -6.24
N ALA A 81 -6.41 2.58 -7.24
CA ALA A 81 -5.63 3.79 -7.01
C ALA A 81 -6.55 4.97 -6.71
N MET A 82 -6.19 5.77 -5.73
CA MET A 82 -6.86 7.06 -5.47
C MET A 82 -6.58 8.06 -6.60
N GLY A 83 -7.50 8.96 -6.88
CA GLY A 83 -7.34 9.99 -7.91
C GLY A 83 -6.13 10.91 -7.67
N ASN A 84 -5.78 11.13 -6.41
CA ASN A 84 -4.57 11.86 -5.99
C ASN A 84 -3.30 10.99 -5.94
N ALA A 85 -3.36 9.70 -6.29
CA ALA A 85 -2.19 8.82 -6.29
C ALA A 85 -1.15 9.28 -7.32
N ILE A 86 0.11 8.94 -7.07
CA ILE A 86 1.20 9.14 -8.04
C ILE A 86 1.01 8.23 -9.26
N ASP A 87 1.56 8.64 -10.40
CA ASP A 87 1.37 7.93 -11.69
C ASP A 87 1.84 6.47 -11.64
N GLU A 88 2.91 6.18 -10.89
CA GLU A 88 3.42 4.83 -10.72
C GLU A 88 2.39 3.91 -10.05
N VAL A 89 1.64 4.39 -9.06
CA VAL A 89 0.56 3.65 -8.38
C VAL A 89 -0.63 3.46 -9.30
N LYS A 90 -1.03 4.53 -10.02
CA LYS A 90 -2.12 4.46 -11.00
C LYS A 90 -1.84 3.45 -12.12
N ALA A 91 -0.58 3.35 -12.54
CA ALA A 91 -0.17 2.39 -13.58
C ALA A 91 -0.20 0.92 -13.14
N ARG A 92 -0.21 0.65 -11.83
CA ARG A 92 -0.21 -0.69 -11.24
C ARG A 92 -1.55 -1.12 -10.66
N ALA A 93 -2.50 -0.22 -10.59
CA ALA A 93 -3.86 -0.48 -10.10
C ALA A 93 -4.77 -0.99 -11.24
N ASP A 94 -5.78 -1.75 -10.88
CA ASP A 94 -6.81 -2.22 -11.82
C ASP A 94 -7.79 -1.10 -12.17
N VAL A 95 -8.05 -0.20 -11.21
CA VAL A 95 -9.03 0.89 -11.33
C VAL A 95 -8.49 2.15 -10.66
N ILE A 96 -8.89 3.32 -11.17
CA ILE A 96 -8.66 4.61 -10.53
C ILE A 96 -10.00 5.16 -10.07
N CYS A 97 -10.13 5.47 -8.78
CA CYS A 97 -11.30 6.15 -8.23
C CYS A 97 -11.09 7.67 -8.13
N LYS A 98 -12.04 8.39 -7.57
CA LYS A 98 -11.88 9.82 -7.28
C LYS A 98 -10.79 10.07 -6.23
N SER A 99 -10.36 11.32 -6.09
CA SER A 99 -9.38 11.72 -5.09
C SER A 99 -9.93 11.62 -3.66
N VAL A 100 -9.04 11.70 -2.68
CA VAL A 100 -9.42 11.76 -1.26
C VAL A 100 -10.29 13.00 -0.96
N GLU A 101 -10.03 14.12 -1.63
CA GLU A 101 -10.81 15.37 -1.48
C GLU A 101 -12.25 15.26 -2.04
N GLU A 102 -12.48 14.26 -2.87
CA GLU A 102 -13.78 13.96 -3.50
C GLU A 102 -14.45 12.73 -2.89
N ASP A 103 -14.04 12.31 -1.69
CA ASP A 103 -14.54 11.10 -1.01
C ASP A 103 -14.44 9.84 -1.89
N GLY A 104 -13.31 9.66 -2.57
CA GLY A 104 -13.12 8.65 -3.63
C GLY A 104 -13.47 7.24 -3.22
N VAL A 105 -13.05 6.80 -2.02
CA VAL A 105 -13.37 5.47 -1.48
C VAL A 105 -14.88 5.29 -1.30
N TYR A 106 -15.54 6.28 -0.69
CA TYR A 106 -16.97 6.24 -0.44
C TYR A 106 -17.77 6.14 -1.75
N HIS A 107 -17.48 7.01 -2.72
CA HIS A 107 -18.17 6.99 -4.01
C HIS A 107 -17.92 5.68 -4.79
N TYR A 108 -16.70 5.16 -4.75
CA TYR A 108 -16.39 3.87 -5.35
C TYR A 108 -17.22 2.74 -4.71
N CYS A 109 -17.27 2.68 -3.38
CA CYS A 109 -18.03 1.66 -2.65
C CYS A 109 -19.54 1.73 -2.94
N LEU A 110 -20.10 2.93 -3.07
CA LEU A 110 -21.50 3.14 -3.47
C LEU A 110 -21.77 2.65 -4.90
N GLU A 111 -20.94 3.06 -5.85
CA GLU A 111 -21.06 2.69 -7.27
C GLU A 111 -20.99 1.17 -7.45
N LYS A 112 -20.09 0.51 -6.72
CA LYS A 112 -19.94 -0.95 -6.74
C LYS A 112 -20.93 -1.69 -5.84
N LYS A 113 -21.84 -0.98 -5.17
CA LYS A 113 -22.85 -1.54 -4.25
C LYS A 113 -22.25 -2.34 -3.09
N LEU A 114 -21.05 -1.96 -2.65
CA LEU A 114 -20.38 -2.56 -1.49
C LEU A 114 -20.94 -2.03 -0.18
N ILE A 115 -21.51 -0.84 -0.22
CA ILE A 115 -22.22 -0.20 0.89
C ILE A 115 -23.58 0.31 0.41
N GLN A 116 -24.49 0.50 1.36
CA GLN A 116 -25.82 1.08 1.12
C GLN A 116 -25.91 2.41 1.89
N CYS A 117 -26.57 3.39 1.31
CA CYS A 117 -26.96 4.61 1.99
C CYS A 117 -28.28 4.42 2.75
#